data_54284d25a5362bb4b164582d1158da32
#
_entry.id   54284d25a5362bb4b164582d1158da32
#
_cell.length_a   1.000
_cell.length_b   1.000
_cell.length_c   1.000
_cell.angle_alpha   90.00
_cell.angle_beta   90.00
_cell.angle_gamma   90.00
#
_symmetry.space_group_name_H-M   'P 1'
#
loop_
_entity.id
_entity.type
_entity.pdbx_description
1 polymer ?
#
loop_
_entity_poly.entity_id
_entity_poly.type
_entity_poly.pdbx_seq_one_letter_code
_entity_poly.pdbx_strand_id
1 'polypeptide(L)'
;MARVNRKAKKILITGMILGAAAGILLTFLAANSKMHDKNDEIKTVKAKYEKEAKSLKKQLKEAKNEQKEVNLQSNEWNLLLVNSSYPLAADYSPELTAVDDEDHNVDSRIVESVNKMLQDAKTAGMNLKIISAYRSYDDQKNVFNDTMQSWLSQGYSYLDSYDETKKSVAVPGTSEHATGLALDITSESNQTLDETQAQTQEEQWLMKNCQNYGFILRYPKDKTDITQYIYEPWHYRYVGEEAAKAIMKKGITLEEYLAQIQK
;
A
#
# COMPACT_ATOMS: atom_id res chain seq x y z
N MET A 1 -24.88 11.22 -15.34
CA MET A 1 -23.67 10.81 -16.10
C MET A 1 -22.46 11.20 -15.27
N ALA A 2 -21.80 10.21 -14.66
CA ALA A 2 -20.66 10.44 -13.79
C ALA A 2 -19.45 10.92 -14.59
N ARG A 3 -18.89 12.07 -14.24
CA ARG A 3 -17.59 12.55 -14.76
C ARG A 3 -16.51 11.61 -14.26
N VAL A 4 -16.10 10.67 -15.12
CA VAL A 4 -14.92 9.84 -14.87
C VAL A 4 -13.72 10.77 -14.62
N ASN A 5 -13.16 10.70 -13.43
CA ASN A 5 -12.05 11.53 -12.98
C ASN A 5 -10.87 11.38 -13.94
N ARG A 6 -10.41 12.49 -14.55
CA ARG A 6 -9.28 12.50 -15.50
C ARG A 6 -8.01 11.86 -14.91
N LYS A 7 -7.82 11.91 -13.57
CA LYS A 7 -6.69 11.30 -12.86
C LYS A 7 -6.77 9.76 -12.88
N ALA A 8 -7.93 9.15 -12.60
CA ALA A 8 -8.12 7.71 -12.66
C ALA A 8 -7.88 7.15 -14.08
N LYS A 9 -8.32 7.89 -15.11
CA LYS A 9 -8.08 7.53 -16.51
C LYS A 9 -6.58 7.57 -16.88
N LYS A 10 -5.81 8.53 -16.32
CA LYS A 10 -4.36 8.63 -16.53
C LYS A 10 -3.59 7.51 -15.85
N ILE A 11 -3.94 7.14 -14.61
CA ILE A 11 -3.33 6.00 -13.88
C ILE A 11 -3.59 4.69 -14.62
N LEU A 12 -4.80 4.47 -15.11
CA LEU A 12 -5.16 3.29 -15.90
C LEU A 12 -4.33 3.21 -17.20
N ILE A 13 -4.17 4.33 -17.90
CA ILE A 13 -3.36 4.40 -19.13
C ILE A 13 -1.89 4.12 -18.84
N THR A 14 -1.34 4.64 -17.74
CA THR A 14 0.06 4.40 -17.34
C THR A 14 0.28 2.92 -16.98
N GLY A 15 -0.64 2.30 -16.23
CA GLY A 15 -0.61 0.87 -15.90
C GLY A 15 -0.70 -0.03 -17.14
N MET A 16 -1.59 0.29 -18.09
CA MET A 16 -1.70 -0.44 -19.36
C MET A 16 -0.43 -0.33 -20.22
N ILE A 17 0.22 0.85 -20.25
CA ILE A 17 1.46 1.08 -21.00
C ILE A 17 2.63 0.29 -20.39
N LEU A 18 2.73 0.25 -19.06
CA LEU A 18 3.77 -0.54 -18.36
C LEU A 18 3.56 -2.05 -18.53
N GLY A 19 2.33 -2.54 -18.43
CA GLY A 19 1.98 -3.92 -18.65
C GLY A 19 2.25 -4.38 -20.10
N ALA A 20 1.91 -3.53 -21.09
CA ALA A 20 2.20 -3.81 -22.49
C ALA A 20 3.71 -3.85 -22.76
N ALA A 21 4.51 -2.97 -22.17
CA ALA A 21 5.97 -2.95 -22.35
C ALA A 21 6.64 -4.21 -21.75
N ALA A 22 6.19 -4.68 -20.59
CA ALA A 22 6.69 -5.93 -19.97
C ALA A 22 6.28 -7.18 -20.78
N GLY A 23 5.03 -7.24 -21.25
CA GLY A 23 4.54 -8.33 -22.10
C GLY A 23 5.30 -8.44 -23.44
N ILE A 24 5.63 -7.32 -24.05
CA ILE A 24 6.42 -7.26 -25.30
C ILE A 24 7.85 -7.80 -25.06
N LEU A 25 8.47 -7.47 -23.93
CA LEU A 25 9.82 -7.94 -23.61
C LEU A 25 9.85 -9.47 -23.38
N LEU A 26 8.86 -10.03 -22.70
CA LEU A 26 8.76 -11.46 -22.43
C LEU A 26 8.48 -12.27 -23.71
N THR A 27 7.62 -11.78 -24.60
CA THR A 27 7.36 -12.42 -25.89
C THR A 27 8.59 -12.41 -26.79
N PHE A 28 9.39 -11.35 -26.74
CA PHE A 28 10.66 -11.26 -27.46
C PHE A 28 11.69 -12.28 -26.97
N LEU A 29 11.82 -12.47 -25.67
CA LEU A 29 12.72 -13.48 -25.07
C LEU A 29 12.29 -14.91 -25.40
N ALA A 30 11.00 -15.19 -25.38
CA ALA A 30 10.46 -16.50 -25.74
C ALA A 30 10.58 -16.81 -27.25
N ALA A 31 10.41 -15.78 -28.10
CA ALA A 31 10.60 -15.92 -29.55
C ALA A 31 12.07 -16.20 -29.95
N ASN A 32 13.00 -15.58 -29.23
CA ASN A 32 14.45 -15.71 -29.51
C ASN A 32 14.98 -17.14 -29.21
N SER A 33 14.33 -17.90 -28.33
CA SER A 33 14.77 -19.26 -27.97
C SER A 33 14.37 -20.36 -28.98
N LYS A 34 13.49 -20.07 -29.91
CA LYS A 34 12.93 -21.06 -30.85
C LYS A 34 13.30 -20.88 -32.32
N MET A 35 14.14 -19.92 -32.69
CA MET A 35 14.31 -19.58 -34.10
C MET A 35 15.77 -19.46 -34.54
N HIS A 36 16.31 -20.60 -35.01
CA HIS A 36 17.58 -20.59 -35.75
C HIS A 36 17.40 -20.38 -37.28
N ASP A 37 16.15 -20.39 -37.83
CA ASP A 37 15.93 -20.47 -39.29
C ASP A 37 15.16 -19.33 -39.97
N LYS A 38 14.88 -18.20 -39.25
CA LYS A 38 14.08 -17.10 -39.86
C LYS A 38 14.63 -15.70 -39.58
N ASN A 39 15.86 -15.44 -40.00
CA ASN A 39 16.55 -14.17 -39.73
C ASN A 39 15.84 -12.91 -40.26
N ASP A 40 15.09 -12.99 -41.35
CA ASP A 40 14.47 -11.80 -41.94
C ASP A 40 13.12 -11.44 -41.28
N GLU A 41 12.35 -12.45 -40.88
CA GLU A 41 11.15 -12.22 -40.04
C GLU A 41 11.53 -11.66 -38.66
N ILE A 42 12.60 -12.14 -38.05
CA ILE A 42 13.11 -11.65 -36.78
C ILE A 42 13.50 -10.18 -36.87
N LYS A 43 14.19 -9.76 -37.92
CA LYS A 43 14.55 -8.35 -38.11
C LYS A 43 13.34 -7.45 -38.22
N THR A 44 12.31 -7.89 -38.96
CA THR A 44 11.08 -7.12 -39.15
C THR A 44 10.29 -7.01 -37.84
N VAL A 45 10.16 -8.15 -37.13
CA VAL A 45 9.49 -8.20 -35.81
C VAL A 45 10.26 -7.37 -34.79
N LYS A 46 11.58 -7.49 -34.76
CA LYS A 46 12.46 -6.68 -33.88
C LYS A 46 12.29 -5.18 -34.12
N ALA A 47 12.34 -4.75 -35.39
CA ALA A 47 12.16 -3.35 -35.77
C ALA A 47 10.77 -2.81 -35.38
N LYS A 48 9.72 -3.66 -35.53
CA LYS A 48 8.36 -3.32 -35.10
C LYS A 48 8.29 -3.09 -33.59
N TYR A 49 8.83 -4.04 -32.79
CA TYR A 49 8.82 -3.93 -31.33
C TYR A 49 9.71 -2.82 -30.81
N GLU A 50 10.88 -2.57 -31.44
CA GLU A 50 11.72 -1.41 -31.08
C GLU A 50 11.00 -0.08 -31.33
N LYS A 51 10.26 0.03 -32.46
CA LYS A 51 9.45 1.21 -32.77
C LYS A 51 8.31 1.39 -31.76
N GLU A 52 7.64 0.31 -31.41
CA GLU A 52 6.54 0.30 -30.43
C GLU A 52 7.04 0.61 -29.01
N ALA A 53 8.15 0.01 -28.58
CA ALA A 53 8.81 0.33 -27.31
C ALA A 53 9.28 1.78 -27.23
N LYS A 54 9.79 2.35 -28.34
CA LYS A 54 10.16 3.77 -28.41
C LYS A 54 8.96 4.70 -28.32
N SER A 55 7.85 4.31 -28.96
CA SER A 55 6.57 5.05 -28.88
C SER A 55 6.00 5.01 -27.47
N LEU A 56 5.98 3.83 -26.84
CA LEU A 56 5.50 3.65 -25.46
C LEU A 56 6.37 4.41 -24.44
N LYS A 57 7.71 4.39 -24.60
CA LYS A 57 8.61 5.21 -23.78
C LYS A 57 8.35 6.70 -23.95
N LYS A 58 8.06 7.16 -25.16
CA LYS A 58 7.71 8.56 -25.42
C LYS A 58 6.39 8.93 -24.74
N GLN A 59 5.35 8.10 -24.91
CA GLN A 59 4.04 8.30 -24.28
C GLN A 59 4.13 8.27 -22.75
N LEU A 60 4.96 7.36 -22.19
CA LEU A 60 5.22 7.32 -20.74
C LEU A 60 5.91 8.59 -20.26
N LYS A 61 6.90 9.10 -21.03
CA LYS A 61 7.58 10.36 -20.70
C LYS A 61 6.64 11.56 -20.80
N GLU A 62 5.78 11.59 -21.81
CA GLU A 62 4.77 12.66 -21.98
C GLU A 62 3.71 12.58 -20.87
N ALA A 63 3.22 11.39 -20.53
CA ALA A 63 2.29 11.18 -19.43
C ALA A 63 2.90 11.56 -18.06
N LYS A 64 4.20 11.27 -17.84
CA LYS A 64 4.93 11.73 -16.65
C LYS A 64 5.14 13.24 -16.62
N ASN A 65 5.41 13.87 -17.75
CA ASN A 65 5.58 15.32 -17.83
C ASN A 65 4.25 16.09 -17.74
N GLU A 66 3.13 15.48 -18.14
CA GLU A 66 1.79 16.06 -17.98
C GLU A 66 1.23 15.86 -16.56
N GLN A 67 1.70 14.86 -15.82
CA GLN A 67 1.56 14.82 -14.38
C GLN A 67 2.62 15.80 -13.82
N LYS A 68 2.23 17.04 -13.51
CA LYS A 68 2.83 17.75 -12.40
C LYS A 68 2.66 16.77 -11.22
N GLU A 69 3.72 16.06 -10.88
CA GLU A 69 3.74 15.24 -9.67
C GLU A 69 3.39 16.20 -8.54
N VAL A 70 2.17 16.14 -8.07
CA VAL A 70 1.83 16.76 -6.80
C VAL A 70 2.64 15.94 -5.81
N ASN A 71 3.72 16.51 -5.31
CA ASN A 71 4.48 15.86 -4.25
C ASN A 71 3.55 15.77 -3.04
N LEU A 72 3.08 14.57 -2.73
CA LEU A 72 2.18 14.32 -1.59
C LEU A 72 2.95 14.22 -0.27
N GLN A 73 4.28 14.39 -0.26
CA GLN A 73 5.04 14.40 0.98
C GLN A 73 4.68 15.61 1.83
N SER A 74 4.38 15.37 3.09
CA SER A 74 4.17 16.38 4.11
C SER A 74 5.43 16.52 4.97
N ASN A 75 5.69 17.72 5.45
CA ASN A 75 6.73 17.98 6.46
C ASN A 75 6.24 17.61 7.89
N GLU A 76 4.95 17.33 8.05
CA GLU A 76 4.40 16.92 9.33
C GLU A 76 4.66 15.42 9.55
N TRP A 77 5.29 15.09 10.66
CA TRP A 77 5.74 13.73 10.98
C TRP A 77 4.61 12.68 10.96
N ASN A 78 3.41 13.05 11.38
CA ASN A 78 2.24 12.18 11.42
C ASN A 78 1.54 12.04 10.05
N LEU A 79 1.82 12.95 9.12
CA LEU A 79 1.27 12.93 7.76
C LEU A 79 2.27 12.43 6.72
N LEU A 80 3.37 11.81 7.16
CA LEU A 80 4.35 11.19 6.27
C LEU A 80 3.68 10.10 5.43
N LEU A 81 3.65 10.28 4.11
CA LEU A 81 3.13 9.27 3.19
C LEU A 81 4.24 8.26 2.87
N VAL A 82 3.95 6.99 3.11
CA VAL A 82 4.85 5.87 2.80
C VAL A 82 4.11 4.83 1.97
N ASN A 83 4.59 4.58 0.77
CA ASN A 83 4.09 3.55 -0.14
C ASN A 83 5.12 3.30 -1.26
N SER A 84 4.78 2.51 -2.28
CA SER A 84 5.67 2.19 -3.41
C SER A 84 6.14 3.41 -4.22
N SER A 85 5.38 4.51 -4.21
CA SER A 85 5.74 5.77 -4.88
C SER A 85 6.52 6.73 -3.97
N TYR A 86 6.39 6.55 -2.65
CA TYR A 86 7.02 7.35 -1.60
C TYR A 86 7.71 6.41 -0.60
N PRO A 87 8.84 5.81 -0.95
CA PRO A 87 9.59 4.94 -0.05
C PRO A 87 10.12 5.73 1.15
N LEU A 88 10.20 5.07 2.29
CA LEU A 88 10.78 5.63 3.50
C LEU A 88 12.29 5.87 3.32
N ALA A 89 12.79 6.97 3.86
CA ALA A 89 14.23 7.24 3.84
C ALA A 89 14.99 6.12 4.56
N ALA A 90 16.12 5.69 3.99
CA ALA A 90 16.90 4.55 4.50
C ALA A 90 17.45 4.76 5.92
N ASP A 91 17.59 6.00 6.34
CA ASP A 91 18.06 6.43 7.66
C ASP A 91 16.89 6.79 8.62
N TYR A 92 15.65 6.59 8.19
CA TYR A 92 14.50 6.86 9.07
C TYR A 92 14.49 5.87 10.24
N SER A 93 14.49 6.42 11.44
CA SER A 93 14.49 5.64 12.69
C SER A 93 13.62 6.36 13.73
N PRO A 94 12.39 5.87 13.97
CA PRO A 94 11.52 6.44 14.99
C PRO A 94 12.04 6.07 16.39
N GLU A 95 11.77 6.93 17.36
CA GLU A 95 11.88 6.58 18.76
C GLU A 95 10.71 5.66 19.13
N LEU A 96 11.01 4.47 19.64
CA LEU A 96 10.03 3.42 19.85
C LEU A 96 9.72 3.20 21.33
N THR A 97 8.46 2.93 21.65
CA THR A 97 7.98 2.53 22.97
C THR A 97 6.96 1.40 22.84
N ALA A 98 7.06 0.39 23.70
CA ALA A 98 6.10 -0.71 23.76
C ALA A 98 4.74 -0.23 24.28
N VAL A 99 3.67 -0.78 23.72
CA VAL A 99 2.28 -0.47 24.10
C VAL A 99 1.54 -1.63 24.75
N ASP A 100 2.16 -2.79 24.78
CA ASP A 100 1.64 -3.99 25.49
C ASP A 100 2.77 -4.88 25.99
N ASP A 101 2.40 -5.98 26.68
CA ASP A 101 3.35 -6.95 27.22
C ASP A 101 3.94 -7.90 26.16
N GLU A 102 3.52 -7.80 24.90
CA GLU A 102 3.99 -8.60 23.77
C GLU A 102 5.02 -7.87 22.92
N ASP A 103 5.62 -6.79 23.45
CA ASP A 103 6.65 -5.97 22.79
C ASP A 103 6.21 -5.33 21.45
N HIS A 104 4.90 -5.07 21.29
CA HIS A 104 4.44 -4.27 20.17
C HIS A 104 4.89 -2.82 20.38
N ASN A 105 5.84 -2.39 19.55
CA ASN A 105 6.43 -1.07 19.63
C ASN A 105 5.76 -0.10 18.64
N VAL A 106 5.56 1.14 19.08
CA VAL A 106 5.08 2.24 18.24
C VAL A 106 5.99 3.45 18.39
N ASP A 107 5.85 4.42 17.50
CA ASP A 107 6.49 5.73 17.69
C ASP A 107 6.07 6.30 19.06
N SER A 108 7.04 6.70 19.85
CA SER A 108 6.81 7.15 21.25
C SER A 108 5.78 8.28 21.36
N ARG A 109 5.63 9.07 20.30
CA ARG A 109 4.67 10.20 20.24
C ARG A 109 3.21 9.76 20.18
N ILE A 110 2.91 8.51 19.80
CA ILE A 110 1.52 8.02 19.67
C ILE A 110 1.09 7.08 20.79
N VAL A 111 1.97 6.73 21.72
CA VAL A 111 1.71 5.78 22.82
C VAL A 111 0.44 6.12 23.60
N GLU A 112 0.25 7.40 23.95
CA GLU A 112 -0.93 7.84 24.70
C GLU A 112 -2.21 7.62 23.90
N SER A 113 -2.19 7.91 22.58
CA SER A 113 -3.32 7.70 21.67
C SER A 113 -3.69 6.22 21.56
N VAL A 114 -2.68 5.33 21.42
CA VAL A 114 -2.88 3.87 21.37
C VAL A 114 -3.49 3.38 22.68
N ASN A 115 -2.86 3.69 23.80
CA ASN A 115 -3.31 3.23 25.12
C ASN A 115 -4.74 3.69 25.42
N LYS A 116 -5.06 4.94 25.09
CA LYS A 116 -6.41 5.48 25.26
C LYS A 116 -7.42 4.76 24.38
N MET A 117 -7.10 4.50 23.14
CA MET A 117 -7.98 3.76 22.20
C MET A 117 -8.27 2.35 22.73
N LEU A 118 -7.24 1.61 23.16
CA LEU A 118 -7.38 0.26 23.70
C LEU A 118 -8.21 0.24 25.00
N GLN A 119 -7.98 1.21 25.90
CA GLN A 119 -8.70 1.32 27.16
C GLN A 119 -10.17 1.67 26.95
N ASP A 120 -10.47 2.62 26.06
CA ASP A 120 -11.84 3.04 25.77
C ASP A 120 -12.62 1.91 25.05
N ALA A 121 -11.95 1.17 24.15
CA ALA A 121 -12.51 -0.03 23.52
C ALA A 121 -12.86 -1.09 24.57
N LYS A 122 -11.93 -1.39 25.48
CA LYS A 122 -12.13 -2.35 26.56
C LYS A 122 -13.31 -1.92 27.47
N THR A 123 -13.42 -0.65 27.77
CA THR A 123 -14.53 -0.09 28.58
C THR A 123 -15.87 -0.23 27.85
N ALA A 124 -15.86 -0.17 26.51
CA ALA A 124 -17.02 -0.41 25.67
C ALA A 124 -17.34 -1.91 25.42
N GLY A 125 -16.56 -2.82 26.06
CA GLY A 125 -16.72 -4.27 25.91
C GLY A 125 -16.10 -4.84 24.64
N MET A 126 -15.22 -4.09 23.95
CA MET A 126 -14.51 -4.52 22.75
C MET A 126 -13.12 -5.00 23.13
N ASN A 127 -12.79 -6.24 22.80
CA ASN A 127 -11.50 -6.85 23.10
C ASN A 127 -10.61 -6.75 21.85
N LEU A 128 -9.91 -5.62 21.73
CA LEU A 128 -8.95 -5.37 20.67
C LEU A 128 -7.65 -6.13 20.94
N LYS A 129 -7.06 -6.71 19.89
CA LYS A 129 -5.75 -7.35 19.91
C LYS A 129 -4.85 -6.71 18.86
N ILE A 130 -3.69 -6.20 19.28
CA ILE A 130 -2.64 -5.81 18.34
C ILE A 130 -1.97 -7.08 17.83
N ILE A 131 -1.85 -7.20 16.50
CA ILE A 131 -1.18 -8.32 15.82
C ILE A 131 0.19 -7.88 15.30
N SER A 132 0.31 -6.62 14.91
CA SER A 132 1.56 -6.06 14.40
C SER A 132 1.58 -4.55 14.67
N ALA A 133 2.76 -4.03 14.99
CA ALA A 133 3.00 -2.61 15.19
C ALA A 133 4.24 -2.18 14.38
N TYR A 134 5.27 -1.59 14.99
CA TYR A 134 6.52 -1.31 14.29
C TYR A 134 7.11 -2.58 13.69
N ARG A 135 7.61 -2.46 12.47
CA ARG A 135 8.29 -3.55 11.76
C ARG A 135 9.53 -2.97 11.08
N SER A 136 10.69 -3.52 11.42
CA SER A 136 11.95 -3.11 10.79
C SER A 136 11.98 -3.46 9.30
N TYR A 137 12.94 -2.93 8.57
CA TYR A 137 13.17 -3.29 7.17
C TYR A 137 13.39 -4.80 6.99
N ASP A 138 14.20 -5.41 7.87
CA ASP A 138 14.50 -6.84 7.79
C ASP A 138 13.30 -7.71 8.14
N ASP A 139 12.50 -7.32 9.14
CA ASP A 139 11.26 -8.02 9.47
C ASP A 139 10.25 -7.91 8.32
N GLN A 140 10.11 -6.73 7.73
CA GLN A 140 9.25 -6.53 6.55
C GLN A 140 9.70 -7.41 5.37
N LYS A 141 11.02 -7.55 5.18
CA LYS A 141 11.60 -8.43 4.16
C LYS A 141 11.25 -9.90 4.42
N ASN A 142 11.29 -10.34 5.68
CA ASN A 142 10.91 -11.69 6.05
C ASN A 142 9.42 -11.95 5.74
N VAL A 143 8.52 -11.05 6.20
CA VAL A 143 7.08 -11.15 5.93
C VAL A 143 6.80 -11.17 4.42
N PHE A 144 7.46 -10.31 3.64
CA PHE A 144 7.30 -10.27 2.20
C PHE A 144 7.74 -11.58 1.53
N ASN A 145 8.91 -12.10 1.93
CA ASN A 145 9.44 -13.35 1.38
C ASN A 145 8.56 -14.56 1.76
N ASP A 146 8.09 -14.64 2.99
CA ASP A 146 7.22 -15.73 3.45
C ASP A 146 5.90 -15.74 2.69
N THR A 147 5.32 -14.57 2.45
CA THR A 147 4.11 -14.45 1.63
C THR A 147 4.38 -14.84 0.18
N MET A 148 5.51 -14.43 -0.41
CA MET A 148 5.91 -14.89 -1.75
C MET A 148 6.07 -16.42 -1.80
N GLN A 149 6.71 -17.03 -0.79
CA GLN A 149 6.88 -18.49 -0.73
C GLN A 149 5.53 -19.21 -0.64
N SER A 150 4.56 -18.63 0.07
CA SER A 150 3.20 -19.17 0.11
C SER A 150 2.57 -19.24 -1.28
N TRP A 151 2.68 -18.17 -2.09
CA TRP A 151 2.18 -18.16 -3.47
C TRP A 151 2.93 -19.14 -4.36
N LEU A 152 4.27 -19.19 -4.26
CA LEU A 152 5.10 -20.15 -4.99
C LEU A 152 4.70 -21.59 -4.70
N SER A 153 4.41 -21.91 -3.42
CA SER A 153 3.98 -23.26 -3.02
C SER A 153 2.61 -23.65 -3.59
N GLN A 154 1.80 -22.68 -3.97
CA GLN A 154 0.51 -22.86 -4.64
C GLN A 154 0.66 -22.98 -6.17
N GLY A 155 1.90 -22.91 -6.71
CA GLY A 155 2.20 -23.08 -8.12
C GLY A 155 2.24 -21.78 -8.94
N TYR A 156 2.20 -20.62 -8.31
CA TYR A 156 2.39 -19.34 -8.99
C TYR A 156 3.84 -19.20 -9.49
N SER A 157 4.05 -18.46 -10.58
CA SER A 157 5.40 -18.06 -11.00
C SER A 157 5.99 -17.02 -10.01
N TYR A 158 7.31 -16.80 -10.07
CA TYR A 158 7.97 -15.78 -9.25
C TYR A 158 7.37 -14.37 -9.47
N LEU A 159 7.08 -14.02 -10.72
CA LEU A 159 6.50 -12.72 -11.06
C LEU A 159 5.07 -12.60 -10.54
N ASP A 160 4.26 -13.62 -10.75
CA ASP A 160 2.88 -13.62 -10.25
C ASP A 160 2.86 -13.63 -8.72
N SER A 161 3.75 -14.38 -8.07
CA SER A 161 3.89 -14.38 -6.59
C SER A 161 4.27 -13.00 -6.06
N TYR A 162 5.18 -12.29 -6.72
CA TYR A 162 5.52 -10.91 -6.38
C TYR A 162 4.33 -9.98 -6.56
N ASP A 163 3.62 -10.09 -7.70
CA ASP A 163 2.47 -9.24 -8.02
C ASP A 163 1.28 -9.49 -7.07
N GLU A 164 1.06 -10.73 -6.64
CA GLU A 164 0.04 -11.03 -5.61
C GLU A 164 0.46 -10.54 -4.23
N THR A 165 1.73 -10.77 -3.83
CA THR A 165 2.25 -10.36 -2.52
C THR A 165 2.13 -8.86 -2.31
N LYS A 166 2.54 -8.05 -3.27
CA LYS A 166 2.54 -6.58 -3.12
C LYS A 166 1.14 -5.95 -3.01
N LYS A 167 0.07 -6.71 -3.24
CA LYS A 167 -1.30 -6.23 -3.07
C LYS A 167 -1.71 -6.09 -1.60
N SER A 168 -1.07 -6.88 -0.72
CA SER A 168 -1.38 -6.92 0.72
C SER A 168 -0.16 -6.76 1.62
N VAL A 169 1.06 -6.98 1.10
CA VAL A 169 2.30 -6.85 1.86
C VAL A 169 3.21 -5.85 1.16
N ALA A 170 3.56 -4.79 1.87
CA ALA A 170 4.44 -3.75 1.33
C ALA A 170 5.82 -4.30 0.99
N VAL A 171 6.37 -3.87 -0.15
CA VAL A 171 7.77 -4.11 -0.49
C VAL A 171 8.66 -3.49 0.59
N PRO A 172 9.74 -4.17 1.05
CA PRO A 172 10.64 -3.61 2.05
C PRO A 172 11.10 -2.19 1.72
N GLY A 173 11.00 -1.29 2.71
CA GLY A 173 11.25 0.14 2.54
C GLY A 173 10.03 0.97 2.11
N THR A 174 8.86 0.35 1.87
CA THR A 174 7.61 1.03 1.49
C THR A 174 6.45 0.74 2.45
N SER A 175 6.75 0.15 3.61
CA SER A 175 5.77 -0.21 4.64
C SER A 175 5.55 0.93 5.63
N GLU A 176 4.30 1.25 5.94
CA GLU A 176 3.95 2.21 7.01
C GLU A 176 4.32 1.69 8.40
N HIS A 177 4.41 0.37 8.61
CA HIS A 177 4.86 -0.20 9.89
C HIS A 177 6.28 0.25 10.27
N ALA A 178 7.15 0.52 9.30
CA ALA A 178 8.49 1.02 9.57
C ALA A 178 8.52 2.46 10.10
N THR A 179 7.39 3.17 10.07
CA THR A 179 7.25 4.49 10.70
C THR A 179 6.94 4.42 12.19
N GLY A 180 6.48 3.28 12.69
CA GLY A 180 5.90 3.16 14.03
C GLY A 180 4.51 3.80 14.18
N LEU A 181 3.89 4.23 13.06
CA LEU A 181 2.58 4.92 13.05
C LEU A 181 1.44 4.01 12.59
N ALA A 182 1.71 2.77 12.23
CA ALA A 182 0.72 1.81 11.78
C ALA A 182 0.57 0.65 12.76
N LEU A 183 -0.66 0.18 12.90
CA LEU A 183 -1.06 -0.96 13.73
C LEU A 183 -1.97 -1.89 12.93
N ASP A 184 -1.69 -3.18 12.99
CA ASP A 184 -2.66 -4.20 12.62
C ASP A 184 -3.42 -4.60 13.88
N ILE A 185 -4.72 -4.30 13.91
CA ILE A 185 -5.61 -4.52 15.07
C ILE A 185 -6.75 -5.44 14.67
N THR A 186 -7.02 -6.45 15.46
CA THR A 186 -8.09 -7.42 15.25
C THR A 186 -8.97 -7.53 16.49
N SER A 187 -10.06 -8.32 16.35
CA SER A 187 -10.76 -8.85 17.51
C SER A 187 -9.91 -9.95 18.17
N GLU A 188 -9.85 -10.00 19.50
CA GLU A 188 -9.20 -11.08 20.24
C GLU A 188 -9.79 -12.47 19.89
N SER A 189 -11.09 -12.51 19.56
CA SER A 189 -11.79 -13.75 19.17
C SER A 189 -11.54 -14.19 17.73
N ASN A 190 -11.06 -13.31 16.86
CA ASN A 190 -10.67 -13.58 15.48
C ASN A 190 -9.40 -12.80 15.16
N GLN A 191 -8.25 -13.48 15.17
CA GLN A 191 -6.94 -12.86 14.94
C GLN A 191 -6.43 -13.03 13.49
N THR A 192 -7.31 -13.45 12.58
CA THR A 192 -6.96 -13.61 11.17
C THR A 192 -6.94 -12.24 10.46
N LEU A 193 -5.86 -11.95 9.75
CA LEU A 193 -5.75 -10.73 8.94
C LEU A 193 -6.43 -10.94 7.57
N ASP A 194 -7.77 -10.93 7.58
CA ASP A 194 -8.59 -11.04 6.37
C ASP A 194 -9.88 -10.21 6.47
N GLU A 195 -10.70 -10.20 5.42
CA GLU A 195 -11.93 -9.41 5.36
C GLU A 195 -12.99 -9.83 6.41
N THR A 196 -12.83 -10.97 7.08
CA THR A 196 -13.77 -11.39 8.14
C THR A 196 -13.70 -10.46 9.36
N GLN A 197 -12.59 -9.73 9.56
CA GLN A 197 -12.47 -8.69 10.58
C GLN A 197 -13.60 -7.66 10.46
N ALA A 198 -13.98 -7.27 9.24
CA ALA A 198 -15.03 -6.28 9.01
C ALA A 198 -16.39 -6.64 9.64
N GLN A 199 -16.59 -7.91 10.00
CA GLN A 199 -17.82 -8.41 10.60
C GLN A 199 -17.78 -8.43 12.13
N THR A 200 -16.61 -8.23 12.74
CA THR A 200 -16.43 -8.22 14.21
C THR A 200 -17.02 -6.95 14.82
N GLN A 201 -17.43 -7.04 16.08
CA GLN A 201 -17.92 -5.86 16.82
C GLN A 201 -16.76 -4.89 17.11
N GLU A 202 -15.58 -5.40 17.29
CA GLU A 202 -14.34 -4.65 17.51
C GLU A 202 -14.02 -3.77 16.32
N GLU A 203 -14.05 -4.32 15.09
CA GLU A 203 -13.82 -3.54 13.88
C GLU A 203 -14.91 -2.49 13.66
N GLN A 204 -16.16 -2.82 13.89
CA GLN A 204 -17.27 -1.87 13.81
C GLN A 204 -17.12 -0.72 14.83
N TRP A 205 -16.57 -1.01 16.01
CA TRP A 205 -16.24 0.01 16.99
C TRP A 205 -15.06 0.87 16.54
N LEU A 206 -13.99 0.27 16.04
CA LEU A 206 -12.82 0.98 15.49
C LEU A 206 -13.22 1.93 14.37
N MET A 207 -14.02 1.47 13.41
CA MET A 207 -14.53 2.29 12.30
C MET A 207 -15.31 3.52 12.76
N LYS A 208 -15.97 3.45 13.90
CA LYS A 208 -16.75 4.57 14.46
C LYS A 208 -15.91 5.49 15.34
N ASN A 209 -14.80 5.01 15.90
CA ASN A 209 -14.12 5.72 17.00
C ASN A 209 -12.65 6.02 16.73
N CYS A 210 -11.95 5.32 15.84
CA CYS A 210 -10.51 5.42 15.63
C CYS A 210 -10.04 6.87 15.41
N GLN A 211 -10.83 7.69 14.70
CA GLN A 211 -10.51 9.09 14.43
C GLN A 211 -10.44 9.96 15.69
N ASN A 212 -11.07 9.55 16.80
CA ASN A 212 -11.00 10.27 18.07
C ASN A 212 -9.65 10.09 18.77
N TYR A 213 -8.86 9.13 18.31
CA TYR A 213 -7.52 8.81 18.78
C TYR A 213 -6.45 9.10 17.73
N GLY A 214 -6.83 9.79 16.66
CA GLY A 214 -5.92 10.17 15.58
C GLY A 214 -5.64 9.08 14.54
N PHE A 215 -6.40 7.98 14.54
CA PHE A 215 -6.23 6.88 13.59
C PHE A 215 -7.25 6.92 12.47
N ILE A 216 -6.87 6.35 11.33
CA ILE A 216 -7.76 6.10 10.19
C ILE A 216 -7.70 4.63 9.80
N LEU A 217 -8.77 4.09 9.23
CA LEU A 217 -8.69 2.90 8.40
C LEU A 217 -7.92 3.25 7.14
N ARG A 218 -6.73 2.70 6.99
CA ARG A 218 -5.76 3.15 5.98
C ARG A 218 -6.11 2.69 4.56
N TYR A 219 -6.59 1.46 4.43
CA TYR A 219 -6.89 0.81 3.15
C TYR A 219 -8.36 0.44 3.05
N PRO A 220 -9.26 1.45 2.87
CA PRO A 220 -10.70 1.20 2.86
C PRO A 220 -11.14 0.52 1.56
N LYS A 221 -12.31 -0.11 1.61
CA LYS A 221 -12.93 -0.76 0.46
C LYS A 221 -13.13 0.25 -0.68
N ASP A 222 -12.98 -0.21 -1.92
CA ASP A 222 -13.16 0.61 -3.14
C ASP A 222 -12.14 1.75 -3.34
N LYS A 223 -10.98 1.72 -2.66
CA LYS A 223 -9.91 2.71 -2.77
C LYS A 223 -8.57 2.12 -3.28
N THR A 224 -8.55 0.86 -3.68
CA THR A 224 -7.34 0.15 -4.15
C THR A 224 -6.65 0.88 -5.32
N ASP A 225 -7.39 1.53 -6.21
CA ASP A 225 -6.83 2.31 -7.32
C ASP A 225 -6.00 3.52 -6.85
N ILE A 226 -6.20 3.97 -5.60
CA ILE A 226 -5.49 5.11 -5.01
C ILE A 226 -4.39 4.62 -4.09
N THR A 227 -4.73 3.72 -3.17
CA THR A 227 -3.81 3.22 -2.14
C THR A 227 -2.86 2.16 -2.66
N GLN A 228 -3.23 1.45 -3.73
CA GLN A 228 -2.54 0.29 -4.32
C GLN A 228 -2.59 -0.98 -3.44
N TYR A 229 -3.31 -0.94 -2.32
CA TYR A 229 -3.53 -2.07 -1.43
C TYR A 229 -4.98 -2.54 -1.50
N ILE A 230 -5.19 -3.82 -1.27
CA ILE A 230 -6.54 -4.39 -1.09
C ILE A 230 -7.21 -3.79 0.14
N TYR A 231 -8.48 -4.11 0.34
CA TYR A 231 -9.17 -3.75 1.58
C TYR A 231 -8.55 -4.48 2.77
N GLU A 232 -8.11 -3.73 3.78
CA GLU A 232 -7.49 -4.25 5.01
C GLU A 232 -8.20 -3.68 6.24
N PRO A 233 -9.28 -4.34 6.72
CA PRO A 233 -10.05 -3.86 7.87
C PRO A 233 -9.26 -3.85 9.18
N TRP A 234 -8.09 -4.45 9.22
CA TRP A 234 -7.21 -4.51 10.40
C TRP A 234 -6.16 -3.40 10.43
N HIS A 235 -5.85 -2.75 9.30
CA HIS A 235 -4.72 -1.83 9.19
C HIS A 235 -5.11 -0.38 9.51
N TYR A 236 -4.66 0.10 10.67
CA TYR A 236 -4.91 1.44 11.18
C TYR A 236 -3.66 2.30 11.16
N ARG A 237 -3.76 3.52 10.62
CA ARG A 237 -2.67 4.46 10.52
C ARG A 237 -2.95 5.71 11.36
N TYR A 238 -2.00 6.09 12.22
CA TYR A 238 -2.04 7.35 12.93
C TYR A 238 -1.69 8.53 12.01
N VAL A 239 -2.53 9.55 12.03
CA VAL A 239 -2.38 10.79 11.23
C VAL A 239 -2.68 12.06 12.07
N GLY A 240 -2.94 11.90 13.39
CA GLY A 240 -3.41 12.96 14.26
C GLY A 240 -4.92 13.16 14.17
N GLU A 241 -5.53 13.64 15.27
CA GLU A 241 -6.99 13.69 15.40
C GLU A 241 -7.67 14.58 14.36
N GLU A 242 -7.09 15.74 14.03
CA GLU A 242 -7.69 16.68 13.08
C GLU A 242 -7.78 16.04 11.68
N ALA A 243 -6.65 15.50 11.20
CA ALA A 243 -6.60 14.83 9.91
C ALA A 243 -7.47 13.57 9.90
N ALA A 244 -7.44 12.76 10.96
CA ALA A 244 -8.24 11.56 11.09
C ALA A 244 -9.74 11.85 11.01
N LYS A 245 -10.23 12.83 11.75
CA LYS A 245 -11.64 13.28 11.71
C LYS A 245 -12.04 13.78 10.32
N ALA A 246 -11.16 14.51 9.65
CA ALA A 246 -11.43 15.00 8.29
C ALA A 246 -11.47 13.86 7.26
N ILE A 247 -10.53 12.92 7.33
CA ILE A 247 -10.40 11.76 6.42
C ILE A 247 -11.61 10.83 6.60
N MET A 248 -11.86 10.38 7.82
CA MET A 248 -12.94 9.43 8.11
C MET A 248 -14.32 10.01 7.81
N LYS A 249 -14.58 11.28 8.17
CA LYS A 249 -15.83 11.97 7.86
C LYS A 249 -16.10 12.10 6.36
N LYS A 250 -15.05 12.32 5.54
CA LYS A 250 -15.18 12.47 4.10
C LYS A 250 -15.12 11.15 3.33
N GLY A 251 -14.74 10.04 3.98
CA GLY A 251 -14.50 8.76 3.34
C GLY A 251 -13.40 8.81 2.27
N ILE A 252 -12.32 9.54 2.54
CA ILE A 252 -11.18 9.71 1.64
C ILE A 252 -9.94 9.01 2.18
N THR A 253 -8.93 8.81 1.33
CA THR A 253 -7.64 8.24 1.72
C THR A 253 -6.67 9.31 2.22
N LEU A 254 -5.54 8.90 2.83
CA LEU A 254 -4.45 9.80 3.19
C LEU A 254 -3.92 10.54 1.96
N GLU A 255 -3.76 9.86 0.83
CA GLU A 255 -3.34 10.46 -0.44
C GLU A 255 -4.30 11.57 -0.90
N GLU A 256 -5.61 11.30 -0.84
CA GLU A 256 -6.63 12.28 -1.21
C GLU A 256 -6.64 13.48 -0.27
N TYR A 257 -6.42 13.25 1.03
CA TYR A 257 -6.31 14.30 2.03
C TYR A 257 -5.08 15.19 1.78
N LEU A 258 -3.90 14.59 1.62
CA LEU A 258 -2.66 15.31 1.32
C LEU A 258 -2.79 16.14 0.03
N ALA A 259 -3.41 15.60 -1.00
CA ALA A 259 -3.68 16.35 -2.23
C ALA A 259 -4.63 17.55 -2.04
N GLN A 260 -5.44 17.58 -0.98
CA GLN A 260 -6.32 18.72 -0.67
C GLN A 260 -5.61 19.83 0.10
N ILE A 261 -4.71 19.49 1.04
CA ILE A 261 -4.03 20.47 1.89
C ILE A 261 -2.80 21.11 1.23
N GLN A 262 -2.30 20.53 0.13
CA GLN A 262 -1.16 21.06 -0.63
C GLN A 262 -1.60 22.00 -1.78
N LYS A 263 -2.86 22.36 -1.84
CA LYS A 263 -3.41 23.33 -2.81
C LYS A 263 -3.35 24.74 -2.24
#